data_fdcd38b628d73cc356dde210168af1e1
#
_entry.id   fdcd38b628d73cc356dde210168af1e1
#
_cell.length_a   1.000
_cell.length_b   1.000
_cell.length_c   1.000
_cell.angle_alpha   90.00
_cell.angle_beta   90.00
_cell.angle_gamma   90.00
#
_symmetry.space_group_name_H-M   'P 1'
#
loop_
_entity.id
_entity.type
_entity.pdbx_description
1 polymer ?
#
loop_
_entity_poly.entity_id
_entity_poly.type
_entity_poly.pdbx_seq_one_letter_code
_entity_poly.pdbx_strand_id
1 'polypeptide(L)'
;TYIRMERGFLYLVAVMDWYSRKVLSWRLSNTMDAGFCIEALKEALATYGPPEIFNSDQGSQFTSTEFTDVLKQAEVKISMDGRGRWIDNRMIERLWRSLKYECVYLNAFETGSEARRGIGAWIKYYNEKRPHSSHGLLTPAEAYARQEPRLRLAA
;
A
#
# COMPACT_ATOMS: atom_id res chain seq x y z
N THR A 1 -3.73 4.12 -6.67
CA THR A 1 -4.18 5.52 -6.77
C THR A 1 -3.34 6.28 -7.79
N TYR A 2 -3.81 7.48 -8.16
CA TYR A 2 -3.10 8.37 -9.07
C TYR A 2 -2.28 9.38 -8.27
N ILE A 3 -1.09 9.66 -8.75
CA ILE A 3 -0.26 10.75 -8.23
C ILE A 3 -0.20 11.83 -9.30
N ARG A 4 -0.80 12.98 -9.00
CA ARG A 4 -0.81 14.11 -9.92
C ARG A 4 0.58 14.73 -9.99
N MET A 5 1.07 14.86 -11.23
CA MET A 5 2.33 15.51 -11.53
C MET A 5 2.06 16.92 -12.05
N GLU A 6 3.08 17.72 -12.22
CA GLU A 6 2.94 19.00 -12.90
C GLU A 6 2.39 18.80 -14.31
N ARG A 7 2.84 17.73 -14.99
CA ARG A 7 2.30 17.30 -16.29
C ARG A 7 1.90 15.83 -16.19
N GLY A 8 0.61 15.54 -16.36
CA GLY A 8 0.11 14.17 -16.30
C GLY A 8 0.06 13.61 -14.89
N PHE A 9 0.21 12.30 -14.78
CA PHE A 9 0.11 11.59 -13.51
C PHE A 9 0.86 10.27 -13.55
N LEU A 10 1.15 9.73 -12.37
CA LEU A 10 1.68 8.39 -12.18
C LEU A 10 0.69 7.54 -11.41
N TYR A 11 0.86 6.23 -11.49
CA TYR A 11 0.11 5.28 -10.67
C TYR A 11 0.95 4.87 -9.47
N LEU A 12 0.32 4.75 -8.32
CA LEU A 12 0.95 4.29 -7.08
C LEU A 12 0.18 3.12 -6.52
N VAL A 13 0.89 2.05 -6.20
CA VAL A 13 0.38 0.92 -5.42
C VAL A 13 1.15 0.82 -4.12
N ALA A 14 0.48 0.40 -3.07
CA ALA A 14 1.10 0.09 -1.78
C ALA A 14 0.48 -1.17 -1.20
N VAL A 15 1.30 -1.93 -0.50
CA VAL A 15 0.86 -3.05 0.34
C VAL A 15 0.98 -2.59 1.79
N MET A 16 -0.12 -2.67 2.52
CA MET A 16 -0.22 -2.16 3.88
C MET A 16 -0.63 -3.27 4.83
N ASP A 17 -0.04 -3.28 6.02
CA ASP A 17 -0.51 -4.11 7.12
C ASP A 17 -1.74 -3.46 7.75
N TRP A 18 -2.82 -4.23 7.81
CA TRP A 18 -4.12 -3.68 8.21
C TRP A 18 -4.17 -3.25 9.68
N TYR A 19 -3.55 -4.01 10.56
CA TYR A 19 -3.55 -3.69 11.98
C TYR A 19 -2.69 -2.47 12.29
N SER A 20 -1.43 -2.49 11.90
CA SER A 20 -0.47 -1.44 12.24
C SER A 20 -0.56 -0.22 11.33
N ARG A 21 -1.16 -0.35 10.16
CA ARG A 21 -1.16 0.66 9.09
C ARG A 21 0.22 0.90 8.47
N LYS A 22 1.19 0.05 8.76
CA LYS A 22 2.52 0.15 8.17
C LYS A 22 2.46 -0.13 6.67
N VAL A 23 3.08 0.73 5.88
CA VAL A 23 3.29 0.46 4.45
C VAL A 23 4.48 -0.49 4.32
N LEU A 24 4.23 -1.68 3.83
CA LEU A 24 5.22 -2.75 3.72
C LEU A 24 6.04 -2.64 2.43
N SER A 25 5.39 -2.24 1.34
CA SER A 25 6.03 -2.01 0.06
C SER A 25 5.19 -1.08 -0.78
N TRP A 26 5.80 -0.47 -1.78
CA TRP A 26 5.12 0.43 -2.71
C TRP A 26 5.87 0.53 -4.02
N ARG A 27 5.16 0.88 -5.10
CA ARG A 27 5.74 1.09 -6.44
C ARG A 27 5.02 2.21 -7.17
N LEU A 28 5.78 2.95 -7.96
CA LEU A 28 5.25 3.93 -8.91
C LEU A 28 5.39 3.39 -10.33
N SER A 29 4.42 3.71 -11.18
CA SER A 29 4.45 3.34 -12.60
C SER A 29 3.79 4.43 -13.43
N ASN A 30 4.25 4.56 -14.67
CA ASN A 30 3.59 5.42 -15.66
C ASN A 30 2.51 4.67 -16.45
N THR A 31 2.36 3.37 -16.23
CA THR A 31 1.35 2.53 -16.87
C THR A 31 0.50 1.81 -15.84
N MET A 32 -0.78 1.60 -16.16
CA MET A 32 -1.72 0.89 -15.30
C MET A 32 -1.77 -0.60 -15.69
N ASP A 33 -0.69 -1.31 -15.44
CA ASP A 33 -0.64 -2.76 -15.66
C ASP A 33 -0.47 -3.51 -14.33
N ALA A 34 -0.53 -4.84 -14.39
CA ALA A 34 -0.38 -5.66 -13.19
C ALA A 34 1.06 -5.77 -12.72
N GLY A 35 2.05 -5.48 -13.57
CA GLY A 35 3.46 -5.72 -13.29
C GLY A 35 3.99 -5.02 -12.05
N PHE A 36 3.74 -3.71 -11.92
CA PHE A 36 4.24 -2.97 -10.77
C PHE A 36 3.53 -3.35 -9.46
N CYS A 37 2.27 -3.76 -9.56
CA CYS A 37 1.52 -4.29 -8.41
C CYS A 37 2.09 -5.63 -7.95
N ILE A 38 2.46 -6.49 -8.89
CA ILE A 38 3.08 -7.79 -8.61
C ILE A 38 4.45 -7.60 -7.97
N GLU A 39 5.25 -6.65 -8.43
CA GLU A 39 6.54 -6.33 -7.82
C GLU A 39 6.41 -5.90 -6.36
N ALA A 40 5.44 -5.03 -6.07
CA ALA A 40 5.15 -4.59 -4.71
C ALA A 40 4.72 -5.77 -3.83
N LEU A 41 3.84 -6.63 -4.34
CA LEU A 41 3.37 -7.81 -3.63
C LEU A 41 4.52 -8.77 -3.31
N LYS A 42 5.34 -9.09 -4.30
CA LYS A 42 6.48 -10.01 -4.12
C LYS A 42 7.48 -9.48 -3.11
N GLU A 43 7.76 -8.18 -3.13
CA GLU A 43 8.65 -7.55 -2.16
C GLU A 43 8.10 -7.68 -0.73
N ALA A 44 6.82 -7.40 -0.55
CA ALA A 44 6.19 -7.51 0.76
C ALA A 44 6.21 -8.96 1.28
N LEU A 45 5.90 -9.93 0.43
CA LEU A 45 5.93 -11.34 0.81
C LEU A 45 7.34 -11.82 1.16
N ALA A 46 8.34 -11.40 0.40
CA ALA A 46 9.73 -11.78 0.64
C ALA A 46 10.29 -11.17 1.94
N THR A 47 9.94 -9.92 2.22
CA THR A 47 10.48 -9.18 3.36
C THR A 47 9.76 -9.52 4.67
N TYR A 48 8.44 -9.64 4.63
CA TYR A 48 7.60 -9.77 5.84
C TYR A 48 6.95 -11.14 6.01
N GLY A 49 7.05 -11.99 4.99
CA GLY A 49 6.37 -13.27 4.96
C GLY A 49 4.92 -13.17 4.53
N PRO A 50 4.28 -14.31 4.20
CA PRO A 50 2.89 -14.32 3.74
C PRO A 50 1.94 -13.99 4.89
N PRO A 51 0.93 -13.13 4.65
CA PRO A 51 -0.15 -12.92 5.59
C PRO A 51 -1.13 -14.09 5.51
N GLU A 52 -2.06 -14.16 6.45
CA GLU A 52 -3.14 -15.13 6.37
C GLU A 52 -4.14 -14.77 5.27
N ILE A 53 -4.48 -13.49 5.16
CA ILE A 53 -5.45 -12.99 4.17
C ILE A 53 -4.86 -11.74 3.51
N PHE A 54 -5.02 -11.65 2.20
CA PHE A 54 -4.74 -10.44 1.43
C PHE A 54 -6.06 -9.86 0.92
N ASN A 55 -6.31 -8.58 1.24
CA ASN A 55 -7.49 -7.87 0.81
C ASN A 55 -7.15 -6.82 -0.25
N SER A 56 -7.93 -6.78 -1.31
CA SER A 56 -7.79 -5.76 -2.38
C SER A 56 -9.17 -5.40 -2.93
N ASP A 57 -9.22 -4.33 -3.69
CA ASP A 57 -10.42 -4.04 -4.47
C ASP A 57 -10.48 -4.94 -5.71
N GLN A 58 -11.53 -4.78 -6.52
CA GLN A 58 -11.73 -5.57 -7.74
C GLN A 58 -11.11 -4.91 -8.98
N GLY A 59 -10.10 -4.06 -8.78
CA GLY A 59 -9.38 -3.46 -9.89
C GLY A 59 -8.72 -4.51 -10.78
N SER A 60 -8.61 -4.21 -12.07
CA SER A 60 -8.10 -5.18 -13.05
C SER A 60 -6.69 -5.69 -12.73
N GLN A 61 -5.86 -4.87 -12.08
CA GLN A 61 -4.51 -5.26 -11.66
C GLN A 61 -4.52 -6.37 -10.63
N PHE A 62 -5.49 -6.34 -9.71
CA PHE A 62 -5.58 -7.26 -8.58
C PHE A 62 -6.40 -8.51 -8.89
N THR A 63 -7.20 -8.48 -9.96
CA THR A 63 -7.97 -9.65 -10.41
C THR A 63 -7.25 -10.43 -11.50
N SER A 64 -6.11 -9.96 -12.00
CA SER A 64 -5.34 -10.66 -13.02
C SER A 64 -4.87 -12.01 -12.51
N THR A 65 -4.79 -12.97 -13.42
CA THR A 65 -4.29 -14.31 -13.10
C THR A 65 -2.86 -14.25 -12.52
N GLU A 66 -2.04 -13.42 -13.10
CA GLU A 66 -0.64 -13.25 -12.66
C GLU A 66 -0.53 -12.78 -11.22
N PHE A 67 -1.33 -11.79 -10.84
CA PHE A 67 -1.35 -11.27 -9.46
C PHE A 67 -1.90 -12.31 -8.47
N THR A 68 -3.05 -12.89 -8.80
CA THR A 68 -3.69 -13.88 -7.91
C THR A 68 -2.87 -15.16 -7.77
N ASP A 69 -2.13 -15.56 -8.80
CA ASP A 69 -1.27 -16.75 -8.74
C ASP A 69 -0.12 -16.57 -7.72
N VAL A 70 0.42 -15.37 -7.60
CA VAL A 70 1.44 -15.08 -6.58
C VAL A 70 0.90 -15.37 -5.18
N LEU A 71 -0.32 -14.92 -4.91
CA LEU A 71 -0.98 -15.16 -3.63
C LEU A 71 -1.31 -16.63 -3.40
N LYS A 72 -1.81 -17.31 -4.43
CA LYS A 72 -2.13 -18.73 -4.35
C LYS A 72 -0.90 -19.59 -4.09
N GLN A 73 0.23 -19.29 -4.75
CA GLN A 73 1.49 -19.99 -4.54
C GLN A 73 2.03 -19.78 -3.13
N ALA A 74 1.76 -18.65 -2.52
CA ALA A 74 2.14 -18.34 -1.13
C ALA A 74 1.11 -18.87 -0.11
N GLU A 75 0.05 -19.54 -0.57
CA GLU A 75 -1.02 -20.06 0.27
C GLU A 75 -1.75 -18.96 1.06
N VAL A 76 -1.90 -17.80 0.46
CA VAL A 76 -2.59 -16.64 1.04
C VAL A 76 -4.05 -16.64 0.58
N LYS A 77 -4.98 -16.51 1.51
CA LYS A 77 -6.39 -16.36 1.19
C LYS A 77 -6.63 -14.99 0.57
N ILE A 78 -7.39 -14.97 -0.51
CA ILE A 78 -7.72 -13.74 -1.24
C ILE A 78 -9.11 -13.28 -0.84
N SER A 79 -9.18 -12.03 -0.35
CA SER A 79 -10.45 -11.36 -0.08
C SER A 79 -10.53 -10.14 -0.98
N MET A 80 -11.57 -10.09 -1.81
CA MET A 80 -11.84 -8.93 -2.66
C MET A 80 -13.11 -8.24 -2.18
N ASP A 81 -13.16 -6.92 -2.38
CA ASP A 81 -14.35 -6.16 -2.04
C ASP A 81 -15.55 -6.71 -2.79
N GLY A 82 -16.42 -7.31 -2.03
CA GLY A 82 -17.74 -7.65 -2.53
C GLY A 82 -18.68 -6.48 -2.38
N ARG A 83 -19.90 -6.69 -2.83
CA ARG A 83 -20.97 -5.71 -2.69
C ARG A 83 -21.19 -5.36 -1.21
N GLY A 84 -21.07 -4.10 -0.86
CA GLY A 84 -21.25 -3.62 0.51
C GLY A 84 -20.01 -3.66 1.39
N ARG A 85 -18.84 -4.05 0.86
CA ARG A 85 -17.58 -4.13 1.63
C ARG A 85 -16.63 -2.95 1.40
N TRP A 86 -17.16 -1.78 1.15
CA TRP A 86 -16.35 -0.56 1.01
C TRP A 86 -15.50 -0.27 2.26
N ILE A 87 -15.92 -0.76 3.41
CA ILE A 87 -15.19 -0.61 4.68
C ILE A 87 -13.80 -1.24 4.62
N ASP A 88 -13.64 -2.34 3.89
CA ASP A 88 -12.37 -3.07 3.80
C ASP A 88 -11.27 -2.25 3.11
N ASN A 89 -11.63 -1.25 2.30
CA ASN A 89 -10.69 -0.37 1.61
C ASN A 89 -10.43 0.95 2.33
N ARG A 90 -11.11 1.22 3.43
CA ARG A 90 -10.96 2.49 4.15
C ARG A 90 -9.53 2.77 4.60
N MET A 91 -8.80 1.73 4.95
CA MET A 91 -7.44 1.87 5.48
C MET A 91 -6.49 2.39 4.41
N ILE A 92 -6.54 1.79 3.21
CA ILE A 92 -5.69 2.21 2.11
C ILE A 92 -6.13 3.58 1.56
N GLU A 93 -7.42 3.85 1.51
CA GLU A 93 -7.94 5.14 1.10
C GLU A 93 -7.51 6.26 2.04
N ARG A 94 -7.49 5.98 3.33
CA ARG A 94 -7.00 6.94 4.33
C ARG A 94 -5.51 7.24 4.17
N LEU A 95 -4.73 6.20 3.84
CA LEU A 95 -3.32 6.38 3.49
C LEU A 95 -3.17 7.32 2.30
N TRP A 96 -3.94 7.08 1.24
CA TRP A 96 -3.89 7.92 0.04
C TRP A 96 -4.24 9.37 0.35
N ARG A 97 -5.25 9.58 1.17
CA ARG A 97 -5.64 10.92 1.58
C ARG A 97 -4.52 11.63 2.32
N SER A 98 -3.91 10.97 3.30
CA SER A 98 -2.80 11.54 4.06
C SER A 98 -1.61 11.86 3.15
N LEU A 99 -1.24 10.95 2.28
CA LEU A 99 -0.15 11.14 1.32
C LEU A 99 -0.40 12.34 0.42
N LYS A 100 -1.61 12.46 -0.11
CA LYS A 100 -1.94 13.55 -1.05
C LYS A 100 -1.91 14.90 -0.38
N TYR A 101 -2.52 15.02 0.80
CA TYR A 101 -2.56 16.30 1.51
C TYR A 101 -1.22 16.68 2.15
N GLU A 102 -0.46 15.72 2.63
CA GLU A 102 0.79 15.99 3.35
C GLU A 102 2.02 16.02 2.45
N CYS A 103 1.93 15.46 1.24
CA CYS A 103 3.08 15.33 0.35
C CYS A 103 2.78 15.81 -1.07
N VAL A 104 1.83 15.18 -1.76
CA VAL A 104 1.64 15.38 -3.20
C VAL A 104 1.19 16.79 -3.54
N TYR A 105 0.21 17.32 -2.82
CA TYR A 105 -0.33 18.64 -3.10
C TYR A 105 0.60 19.78 -2.69
N LEU A 106 1.56 19.51 -1.81
CA LEU A 106 2.56 20.49 -1.39
C LEU A 106 3.76 20.54 -2.33
N ASN A 107 3.91 19.56 -3.22
CA ASN A 107 5.02 19.44 -4.14
C ASN A 107 4.49 19.24 -5.56
N ALA A 108 4.83 20.11 -6.46
CA ALA A 108 4.49 19.95 -7.87
C ALA A 108 5.58 19.11 -8.54
N PHE A 109 5.55 17.79 -8.37
CA PHE A 109 6.57 16.92 -8.94
C PHE A 109 6.61 17.05 -10.46
N GLU A 110 7.79 17.32 -11.00
CA GLU A 110 8.00 17.46 -12.43
C GLU A 110 8.40 16.12 -13.07
N THR A 111 9.18 15.30 -12.35
CA THR A 111 9.71 14.05 -12.87
C THR A 111 9.31 12.87 -11.99
N GLY A 112 9.35 11.67 -12.57
CA GLY A 112 9.14 10.43 -11.82
C GLY A 112 10.17 10.22 -10.71
N SER A 113 11.40 10.66 -10.92
CA SER A 113 12.47 10.59 -9.91
C SER A 113 12.17 11.48 -8.71
N GLU A 114 11.68 12.69 -8.95
CA GLU A 114 11.25 13.59 -7.86
C GLU A 114 10.08 13.01 -7.09
N ALA A 115 9.08 12.48 -7.78
CA ALA A 115 7.92 11.85 -7.15
C ALA A 115 8.35 10.67 -6.30
N ARG A 116 9.21 9.81 -6.81
CA ARG A 116 9.70 8.64 -6.07
C ARG A 116 10.44 9.05 -4.81
N ARG A 117 11.30 10.05 -4.90
CA ARG A 117 12.08 10.54 -3.77
C ARG A 117 11.18 11.18 -2.71
N GLY A 118 10.26 12.04 -3.13
CA GLY A 118 9.35 12.73 -2.22
C GLY A 118 8.38 11.79 -1.55
N ILE A 119 7.77 10.89 -2.31
CA ILE A 119 6.82 9.89 -1.77
C ILE A 119 7.57 8.89 -0.87
N GLY A 120 8.75 8.44 -1.26
CA GLY A 120 9.56 7.56 -0.43
C GLY A 120 9.93 8.16 0.91
N ALA A 121 10.34 9.43 0.91
CA ALA A 121 10.64 10.15 2.14
C ALA A 121 9.40 10.30 3.03
N TRP A 122 8.23 10.60 2.44
CA TRP A 122 7.01 10.70 3.20
C TRP A 122 6.54 9.36 3.77
N ILE A 123 6.64 8.28 2.99
CA ILE A 123 6.27 6.93 3.47
C ILE A 123 7.17 6.50 4.63
N LYS A 124 8.46 6.80 4.54
CA LYS A 124 9.38 6.55 5.65
C LYS A 124 8.98 7.33 6.90
N TYR A 125 8.67 8.60 6.76
CA TYR A 125 8.13 9.43 7.83
C TYR A 125 6.83 8.85 8.40
N TYR A 126 5.89 8.48 7.54
CA TYR A 126 4.62 7.89 7.93
C TYR A 126 4.83 6.63 8.78
N ASN A 127 5.71 5.74 8.36
CA ASN A 127 5.97 4.49 9.07
C ASN A 127 6.70 4.69 10.39
N GLU A 128 7.72 5.55 10.43
CA GLU A 128 8.70 5.60 11.52
C GLU A 128 8.52 6.78 12.47
N LYS A 129 7.91 7.86 12.03
CA LYS A 129 7.85 9.12 12.78
C LYS A 129 6.44 9.61 13.07
N ARG A 130 5.50 9.33 12.20
CA ARG A 130 4.15 9.88 12.29
C ARG A 130 3.30 9.03 13.24
N PRO A 131 2.84 9.58 14.38
CA PRO A 131 1.91 8.86 15.26
C PRO A 131 0.60 8.58 14.50
N HIS A 132 0.05 7.40 14.69
CA HIS A 132 -1.22 7.02 14.08
C HIS A 132 -2.33 7.04 15.12
N SER A 133 -3.45 7.70 14.81
CA SER A 133 -4.57 7.86 15.76
C SER A 133 -5.14 6.53 16.28
N SER A 134 -5.07 5.46 15.49
CA SER A 134 -5.52 4.13 15.91
C SER A 134 -4.62 3.49 16.97
N HIS A 135 -3.42 4.02 17.18
CA HIS A 135 -2.40 3.44 18.07
C HIS A 135 -1.94 4.42 19.15
N GLY A 136 -2.71 5.47 19.41
CA GLY A 136 -2.33 6.50 20.35
C GLY A 136 -1.08 7.24 19.86
N LEU A 137 0.03 7.14 20.60
CA LEU A 137 1.29 7.79 20.26
C LEU A 137 2.23 6.91 19.43
N LEU A 138 1.87 5.66 19.16
CA LEU A 138 2.73 4.75 18.40
C LEU A 138 2.70 5.08 16.92
N THR A 139 3.86 4.93 16.27
CA THR A 139 3.95 4.96 14.82
C THR A 139 3.51 3.63 14.23
N PRO A 140 3.17 3.57 12.93
CA PRO A 140 2.87 2.28 12.28
C PRO A 140 3.99 1.25 12.42
N ALA A 141 5.24 1.64 12.32
CA ALA A 141 6.37 0.72 12.48
C ALA A 141 6.44 0.13 13.90
N GLU A 142 6.22 0.95 14.92
CA GLU A 142 6.19 0.50 16.31
C GLU A 142 5.02 -0.45 16.57
N ALA A 143 3.83 -0.12 16.05
CA ALA A 143 2.66 -0.97 16.18
C ALA A 143 2.86 -2.31 15.46
N TYR A 144 3.51 -2.29 14.28
CA TYR A 144 3.83 -3.51 13.53
C TYR A 144 4.76 -4.42 14.30
N ALA A 145 5.80 -3.86 14.94
CA ALA A 145 6.76 -4.64 15.72
C ALA A 145 6.14 -5.36 16.93
N ARG A 146 5.04 -4.80 17.46
CA ARG A 146 4.34 -5.37 18.61
C ARG A 146 3.25 -6.37 18.26
N GLN A 147 2.90 -6.50 16.97
CA GLN A 147 1.80 -7.34 16.56
C GLN A 147 2.24 -8.80 16.41
N GLU A 148 1.31 -9.74 16.69
CA GLU A 148 1.57 -11.16 16.44
C GLU A 148 1.52 -11.45 14.93
N PRO A 149 2.54 -12.17 14.39
CA PRO A 149 2.66 -12.37 12.94
C PRO A 149 1.43 -12.99 12.26
N ARG A 150 0.77 -13.93 12.93
CA ARG A 150 -0.37 -14.67 12.36
C ARG A 150 -1.63 -13.84 12.13
N LEU A 151 -1.73 -12.65 12.72
CA LEU A 151 -2.91 -11.79 12.61
C LEU A 151 -2.78 -10.73 11.53
N ARG A 152 -1.70 -10.75 10.76
CA ARG A 152 -1.43 -9.71 9.76
C ARG A 152 -2.25 -9.90 8.51
N LEU A 153 -2.83 -8.81 8.03
CA LEU A 153 -3.54 -8.73 6.77
C LEU A 153 -2.81 -7.75 5.86
N ALA A 154 -2.59 -8.13 4.61
CA ALA A 154 -2.06 -7.21 3.60
C ALA A 154 -3.22 -6.65 2.78
N ALA A 155 -3.18 -5.36 2.47
CA ALA A 155 -4.27 -4.69 1.77
C ALA A 155 -3.79 -3.85 0.58
#